data_7c1602d3356fa3c1e76fe2079cf20e59
#
_entry.id   7c1602d3356fa3c1e76fe2079cf20e59
#
_cell.length_a   1.000
_cell.length_b   1.000
_cell.length_c   1.000
_cell.angle_alpha   90.00
_cell.angle_beta   90.00
_cell.angle_gamma   90.00
#
_symmetry.space_group_name_H-M   'P 1'
#
loop_
_entity.id
_entity.type
_entity.pdbx_description
1 polymer ?
#
loop_
_entity_poly.entity_id
_entity_poly.type
_entity_poly.pdbx_seq_one_letter_code
_entity_poly.pdbx_strand_id
1 'polypeptide(L)'
;DQFTAVYLVNKPEDIENKNIQLEIQTAYDLKKFHLTVSIRDVERACGAAASGEPFIVSIWGQDRNDIIATFARIFAEHRINVEGLKAFRIEDDQSLQVFEVVIPEQVDTRSLHRIMGERAKRMGLRLSMQHAAIFEAIHRVRVV
;
A
#
# COMPACT_ATOMS: atom_id res chain seq x y z
N ASP A 1 1.57 -16.83 13.10
CA ASP A 1 1.08 -15.93 12.04
C ASP A 1 0.72 -14.59 12.67
N GLN A 2 1.21 -13.48 12.09
CA GLN A 2 0.85 -12.13 12.51
C GLN A 2 -0.14 -11.55 11.49
N PHE A 3 -1.18 -10.90 11.97
CA PHE A 3 -2.22 -10.27 11.17
C PHE A 3 -2.29 -8.78 11.52
N THR A 4 -2.34 -7.93 10.52
CA THR A 4 -2.58 -6.50 10.67
C THR A 4 -3.71 -6.08 9.76
N ALA A 5 -4.65 -5.32 10.28
CA ALA A 5 -5.72 -4.69 9.50
C ALA A 5 -5.80 -3.20 9.82
N VAL A 6 -6.06 -2.40 8.80
CA VAL A 6 -6.28 -0.96 8.92
C VAL A 6 -7.67 -0.64 8.40
N TYR A 7 -8.45 0.04 9.20
CA TYR A 7 -9.81 0.47 8.84
C TYR A 7 -9.91 1.99 8.92
N LEU A 8 -10.49 2.59 7.91
CA LEU A 8 -10.91 3.98 7.95
C LEU A 8 -12.41 3.99 8.27
N VAL A 9 -12.77 4.60 9.39
CA VAL A 9 -14.15 4.65 9.86
C VAL A 9 -14.57 6.08 10.14
N ASN A 10 -15.84 6.37 9.92
CA ASN A 10 -16.43 7.62 10.38
C ASN A 10 -16.99 7.38 11.78
N LYS A 11 -16.58 8.23 12.73
CA LYS A 11 -17.12 8.21 14.09
C LYS A 11 -17.92 9.47 14.37
N PRO A 12 -18.92 9.44 15.25
CA PRO A 12 -19.56 10.63 15.80
C PRO A 12 -18.53 11.50 16.56
N GLU A 13 -18.69 12.80 16.53
CA GLU A 13 -17.76 13.76 17.17
C GLU A 13 -17.71 13.64 18.70
N ASP A 14 -18.80 13.19 19.30
CA ASP A 14 -18.97 13.01 20.74
C ASP A 14 -18.29 11.75 21.30
N ILE A 15 -17.77 10.88 20.45
CA ILE A 15 -17.08 9.65 20.86
C ILE A 15 -15.57 9.85 20.84
N GLU A 16 -14.93 9.64 21.98
CA GLU A 16 -13.48 9.69 22.09
C GLU A 16 -12.81 8.42 21.54
N ASN A 17 -11.70 8.57 20.84
CA ASN A 17 -10.90 7.46 20.30
C ASN A 17 -10.52 6.43 21.36
N LYS A 18 -10.24 6.89 22.59
CA LYS A 18 -9.88 6.04 23.72
C LYS A 18 -11.01 5.07 24.12
N ASN A 19 -12.26 5.52 24.03
CA ASN A 19 -13.41 4.68 24.36
C ASN A 19 -13.59 3.58 23.32
N ILE A 20 -13.49 3.92 22.04
CA ILE A 20 -13.56 2.93 20.94
C ILE A 20 -12.42 1.92 21.07
N GLN A 21 -11.20 2.39 21.35
CA GLN A 21 -10.05 1.51 21.53
C GLN A 21 -10.27 0.53 22.67
N LEU A 22 -10.78 1.01 23.80
CA LEU A 22 -11.05 0.18 24.97
C LEU A 22 -12.15 -0.86 24.71
N GLU A 23 -13.24 -0.47 24.03
CA GLU A 23 -14.32 -1.39 23.69
C GLU A 23 -13.85 -2.51 22.74
N ILE A 24 -13.09 -2.15 21.70
CA ILE A 24 -12.52 -3.13 20.78
C ILE A 24 -11.57 -4.07 21.53
N GLN A 25 -10.64 -3.53 22.32
CA GLN A 25 -9.67 -4.31 23.08
C GLN A 25 -10.40 -5.28 24.02
N THR A 26 -11.39 -4.80 24.78
CA THR A 26 -12.18 -5.63 25.70
C THR A 26 -12.93 -6.74 24.97
N ALA A 27 -13.53 -6.44 23.81
CA ALA A 27 -14.26 -7.43 23.02
C ALA A 27 -13.36 -8.56 22.51
N TYR A 28 -12.10 -8.25 22.16
CA TYR A 28 -11.14 -9.26 21.70
C TYR A 28 -10.49 -10.02 22.86
N ASP A 29 -10.22 -9.37 23.98
CA ASP A 29 -9.70 -10.03 25.20
C ASP A 29 -10.68 -11.08 25.73
N LEU A 30 -11.99 -10.80 25.70
CA LEU A 30 -13.04 -11.77 26.03
C LEU A 30 -13.01 -13.02 25.12
N LYS A 31 -12.56 -12.87 23.87
CA LYS A 31 -12.41 -13.96 22.91
C LYS A 31 -11.02 -14.62 22.97
N LYS A 32 -10.17 -14.24 23.91
CA LYS A 32 -8.78 -14.71 24.07
C LYS A 32 -7.87 -14.44 22.86
N PHE A 33 -8.13 -13.39 22.12
CA PHE A 33 -7.25 -12.90 21.06
C PHE A 33 -6.35 -11.80 21.61
N HIS A 34 -5.04 -11.95 21.43
CA HIS A 34 -4.09 -10.88 21.73
C HIS A 34 -4.03 -9.92 20.53
N LEU A 35 -4.72 -8.80 20.64
CA LEU A 35 -4.80 -7.77 19.60
C LEU A 35 -4.28 -6.44 20.16
N THR A 36 -3.42 -5.77 19.41
CA THR A 36 -3.07 -4.38 19.70
C THR A 36 -3.92 -3.48 18.82
N VAL A 37 -4.69 -2.61 19.44
CA VAL A 37 -5.55 -1.62 18.74
C VAL A 37 -4.93 -0.24 18.90
N SER A 38 -4.82 0.51 17.82
CA SER A 38 -4.41 1.90 17.83
C SER A 38 -5.41 2.70 17.00
N ILE A 39 -5.97 3.74 17.60
CA ILE A 39 -6.94 4.63 16.94
C ILE A 39 -6.38 6.04 16.94
N ARG A 40 -6.44 6.69 15.81
CA ARG A 40 -6.05 8.09 15.63
C ARG A 40 -7.01 8.79 14.68
N ASP A 41 -7.23 10.05 14.92
CA ASP A 41 -7.93 10.89 13.95
C ASP A 41 -7.06 11.10 12.72
N VAL A 42 -7.68 11.01 11.56
CA VAL A 42 -7.07 11.29 10.29
C VAL A 42 -7.81 12.46 9.70
N GLU A 43 -7.13 13.58 9.52
CA GLU A 43 -7.69 14.69 8.78
C GLU A 43 -8.02 14.19 7.37
N ARG A 44 -9.27 14.42 6.94
CA ARG A 44 -9.59 14.24 5.53
C ARG A 44 -8.67 15.18 4.77
N ALA A 45 -7.69 14.63 4.09
CA ALA A 45 -7.03 15.38 3.05
C ALA A 45 -8.14 15.82 2.09
N CYS A 46 -8.56 17.08 2.18
CA CYS A 46 -9.34 17.75 1.15
C CYS A 46 -8.43 17.91 -0.09
N GLY A 47 -7.94 16.80 -0.61
CA GLY A 47 -7.28 16.75 -1.90
C GLY A 47 -8.34 16.38 -2.91
N ALA A 48 -8.51 17.21 -3.94
CA ALA A 48 -9.10 16.73 -5.18
C ALA A 48 -8.46 15.37 -5.50
N ALA A 49 -9.27 14.42 -5.97
CA ALA A 49 -8.77 13.13 -6.45
C ALA A 49 -7.50 13.42 -7.26
N ALA A 50 -6.40 12.78 -6.92
CA ALA A 50 -5.12 13.07 -7.56
C ALA A 50 -5.33 12.93 -9.07
N SER A 51 -5.24 14.06 -9.78
CA SER A 51 -5.31 14.03 -11.24
C SER A 51 -4.04 13.37 -11.74
N GLY A 52 -4.18 12.31 -12.50
CA GLY A 52 -3.04 11.55 -13.00
C GLY A 52 -3.46 10.24 -13.63
N GLU A 53 -2.50 9.47 -14.06
CA GLU A 53 -2.72 8.17 -14.67
C GLU A 53 -2.53 7.04 -13.66
N PRO A 54 -3.39 6.02 -13.68
CA PRO A 54 -3.29 4.88 -12.77
C PRO A 54 -2.23 3.88 -13.26
N PHE A 55 -1.33 3.50 -12.36
CA PHE A 55 -0.28 2.51 -12.59
C PHE A 55 -0.29 1.43 -11.52
N ILE A 56 0.16 0.24 -11.93
CA ILE A 56 0.47 -0.87 -11.03
C ILE A 56 1.99 -1.01 -10.96
N VAL A 57 2.53 -0.90 -9.75
CA VAL A 57 3.96 -1.12 -9.48
C VAL A 57 4.10 -2.40 -8.67
N SER A 58 4.71 -3.41 -9.26
CA SER A 58 4.97 -4.70 -8.63
C SER A 58 6.45 -4.82 -8.30
N ILE A 59 6.77 -5.20 -7.07
CA ILE A 59 8.13 -5.36 -6.58
C ILE A 59 8.24 -6.73 -5.94
N TRP A 60 9.21 -7.53 -6.36
CA TRP A 60 9.37 -8.88 -5.84
C TRP A 60 10.83 -9.30 -5.71
N GLY A 61 11.07 -10.19 -4.79
CA GLY A 61 12.38 -10.74 -4.45
C GLY A 61 12.44 -11.18 -3.00
N GLN A 62 13.63 -11.32 -2.47
CA GLN A 62 13.83 -11.72 -1.09
C GLN A 62 13.12 -10.77 -0.12
N ASP A 63 12.40 -11.32 0.84
CA ASP A 63 11.61 -10.56 1.80
C ASP A 63 12.50 -9.66 2.66
N ARG A 64 12.09 -8.40 2.82
CA ARG A 64 12.82 -7.38 3.56
C ARG A 64 11.84 -6.42 4.22
N ASN A 65 12.15 -6.00 5.42
CA ASN A 65 11.32 -5.08 6.19
C ASN A 65 11.28 -3.63 5.64
N ASP A 66 12.22 -3.28 4.75
CA ASP A 66 12.39 -1.91 4.24
C ASP A 66 11.80 -1.67 2.84
N ILE A 67 11.23 -2.68 2.18
CA ILE A 67 10.72 -2.56 0.81
C ILE A 67 9.62 -1.49 0.74
N ILE A 68 8.56 -1.67 1.51
CA ILE A 68 7.40 -0.76 1.50
C ILE A 68 7.83 0.67 1.83
N ALA A 69 8.62 0.85 2.89
CA ALA A 69 9.08 2.17 3.31
C ALA A 69 9.95 2.86 2.25
N THR A 70 10.81 2.11 1.57
CA THR A 70 11.70 2.63 0.53
C THR A 70 10.91 3.15 -0.67
N PHE A 71 9.97 2.37 -1.18
CA PHE A 71 9.20 2.76 -2.37
C PHE A 71 8.12 3.79 -2.06
N ALA A 72 7.48 3.71 -0.89
CA ALA A 72 6.56 4.74 -0.42
C ALA A 72 7.23 6.12 -0.31
N ARG A 73 8.51 6.17 0.10
CA ARG A 73 9.28 7.43 0.11
C ARG A 73 9.48 7.98 -1.30
N ILE A 74 9.82 7.15 -2.27
CA ILE A 74 9.96 7.58 -3.68
C ILE A 74 8.61 8.12 -4.19
N PHE A 75 7.51 7.45 -3.90
CA PHE A 75 6.18 7.95 -4.27
C PHE A 75 5.89 9.31 -3.64
N ALA A 76 6.17 9.47 -2.35
CA ALA A 76 5.96 10.73 -1.64
C ALA A 76 6.80 11.88 -2.21
N GLU A 77 8.09 11.65 -2.51
CA GLU A 77 9.00 12.62 -3.12
C GLU A 77 8.50 13.13 -4.48
N HIS A 78 7.81 12.27 -5.23
CA HIS A 78 7.23 12.59 -6.54
C HIS A 78 5.74 12.97 -6.47
N ARG A 79 5.17 13.14 -5.25
CA ARG A 79 3.74 13.44 -5.01
C ARG A 79 2.78 12.43 -5.65
N ILE A 80 3.21 11.20 -5.76
CA ILE A 80 2.42 10.08 -6.28
C ILE A 80 1.50 9.59 -5.18
N ASN A 81 0.20 9.49 -5.48
CA ASN A 81 -0.77 8.94 -4.57
C ASN A 81 -0.76 7.41 -4.62
N VAL A 82 -0.73 6.77 -3.45
CA VAL A 82 -0.88 5.32 -3.32
C VAL A 82 -2.33 5.05 -2.93
N GLU A 83 -3.09 4.43 -3.83
CA GLU A 83 -4.49 4.08 -3.61
C GLU A 83 -4.66 2.71 -2.97
N GLY A 84 -3.74 1.81 -3.25
CA GLY A 84 -3.76 0.47 -2.71
C GLY A 84 -2.39 -0.16 -2.56
N LEU A 85 -2.26 -1.04 -1.59
CA LEU A 85 -1.07 -1.87 -1.37
C LEU A 85 -1.50 -3.26 -0.99
N LYS A 86 -0.98 -4.24 -1.72
CA LYS A 86 -1.11 -5.66 -1.41
C LYS A 86 0.28 -6.25 -1.24
N ALA A 87 0.50 -6.95 -0.14
CA ALA A 87 1.76 -7.63 0.13
C ALA A 87 1.50 -9.13 0.31
N PHE A 88 2.27 -9.92 -0.40
CA PHE A 88 2.16 -11.38 -0.38
C PHE A 88 3.51 -11.98 -0.01
N ARG A 89 3.49 -12.92 0.90
CA ARG A 89 4.62 -13.79 1.13
C ARG A 89 4.53 -14.99 0.17
N ILE A 90 5.61 -15.23 -0.54
CA ILE A 90 5.75 -16.38 -1.45
C ILE A 90 6.69 -17.39 -0.76
N GLU A 91 6.80 -18.59 -1.28
CA GLU A 91 7.72 -19.59 -0.77
C GLU A 91 9.18 -19.10 -0.81
N ASP A 92 10.07 -19.71 -0.03
CA ASP A 92 11.51 -19.45 0.02
C ASP A 92 11.90 -18.01 0.43
N ASP A 93 11.22 -17.44 1.43
CA ASP A 93 11.48 -16.08 1.90
C ASP A 93 11.38 -14.98 0.81
N GLN A 94 10.62 -15.26 -0.24
CA GLN A 94 10.29 -14.28 -1.25
C GLN A 94 9.02 -13.51 -0.88
N SER A 95 8.95 -12.28 -1.28
CA SER A 95 7.74 -11.46 -1.14
C SER A 95 7.42 -10.70 -2.42
N LEU A 96 6.15 -10.40 -2.60
CA LEU A 96 5.62 -9.57 -3.68
C LEU A 96 4.81 -8.44 -3.06
N GLN A 97 5.17 -7.20 -3.39
CA GLN A 97 4.40 -6.02 -3.08
C GLN A 97 3.82 -5.45 -4.37
N VAL A 98 2.52 -5.17 -4.35
CA VAL A 98 1.79 -4.57 -5.47
C VAL A 98 1.19 -3.26 -5.00
N PHE A 99 1.67 -2.15 -5.54
CA PHE A 99 1.15 -0.82 -5.29
C PHE A 99 0.23 -0.41 -6.44
N GLU A 100 -0.95 0.06 -6.10
CA GLU A 100 -1.86 0.76 -6.98
C GLU A 100 -1.63 2.25 -6.78
N VAL A 101 -1.15 2.95 -7.79
CA VAL A 101 -0.73 4.35 -7.66
C VAL A 101 -1.32 5.24 -8.73
N VAL A 102 -1.54 6.51 -8.41
CA VAL A 102 -1.89 7.55 -9.39
C VAL A 102 -0.69 8.47 -9.57
N ILE A 103 -0.13 8.47 -10.78
CA ILE A 103 1.04 9.26 -11.13
C ILE A 103 0.56 10.57 -11.76
N PRO A 104 0.91 11.73 -11.17
CA PRO A 104 0.56 13.03 -11.72
C PRO A 104 1.12 13.24 -13.13
N GLU A 105 0.39 13.92 -13.99
CA GLU A 105 0.77 14.17 -15.41
C GLU A 105 2.13 14.84 -15.58
N GLN A 106 2.55 15.65 -14.60
CA GLN A 106 3.85 16.34 -14.64
C GLN A 106 5.03 15.42 -14.30
N VAL A 107 4.80 14.20 -13.86
CA VAL A 107 5.86 13.23 -13.53
C VAL A 107 6.24 12.45 -14.79
N ASP A 108 7.50 12.52 -15.18
CA ASP A 108 8.01 11.67 -16.26
C ASP A 108 8.08 10.21 -15.81
N THR A 109 7.15 9.42 -16.29
CA THR A 109 7.01 8.00 -15.94
C THR A 109 8.22 7.15 -16.32
N ARG A 110 8.96 7.54 -17.37
CA ARG A 110 10.20 6.83 -17.79
C ARG A 110 11.32 7.06 -16.80
N SER A 111 11.52 8.30 -16.37
CA SER A 111 12.50 8.65 -15.35
C SER A 111 12.17 8.01 -14.01
N LEU A 112 10.89 8.03 -13.62
CA LEU A 112 10.41 7.37 -12.42
C LEU A 112 10.69 5.87 -12.45
N HIS A 113 10.34 5.20 -13.55
CA HIS A 113 10.60 3.77 -13.71
C HIS A 113 12.09 3.44 -13.61
N ARG A 114 12.96 4.27 -14.20
CA ARG A 114 14.41 4.11 -14.10
C ARG A 114 14.89 4.27 -12.64
N ILE A 115 14.46 5.32 -11.94
CA ILE A 115 14.83 5.56 -10.53
C ILE A 115 14.42 4.39 -9.63
N MET A 116 13.18 3.95 -9.77
CA MET A 116 12.67 2.82 -8.98
C MET A 116 13.36 1.51 -9.34
N GLY A 117 13.62 1.27 -10.64
CA GLY A 117 14.33 0.09 -11.12
C GLY A 117 15.75 0.00 -10.60
N GLU A 118 16.50 1.12 -10.61
CA GLU A 118 17.85 1.19 -10.04
C GLU A 118 17.82 0.95 -8.52
N ARG A 119 16.78 1.46 -7.84
CA ARG A 119 16.61 1.22 -6.40
C ARG A 119 16.33 -0.24 -6.11
N ALA A 120 15.39 -0.84 -6.83
CA ALA A 120 15.08 -2.26 -6.72
C ALA A 120 16.32 -3.13 -6.95
N LYS A 121 17.07 -2.86 -8.02
CA LYS A 121 18.31 -3.59 -8.33
C LYS A 121 19.35 -3.51 -7.20
N ARG A 122 19.54 -2.34 -6.59
CA ARG A 122 20.45 -2.19 -5.43
C ARG A 122 19.99 -2.98 -4.21
N MET A 123 18.71 -3.25 -4.10
CA MET A 123 18.13 -4.05 -3.02
C MET A 123 18.04 -5.55 -3.36
N GLY A 124 18.51 -5.98 -4.54
CA GLY A 124 18.36 -7.36 -5.02
C GLY A 124 16.93 -7.73 -5.41
N LEU A 125 16.09 -6.73 -5.69
CA LEU A 125 14.69 -6.89 -6.04
C LEU A 125 14.47 -6.69 -7.55
N ARG A 126 13.36 -7.21 -8.03
CA ARG A 126 12.83 -6.94 -9.37
C ARG A 126 11.65 -5.99 -9.28
N LEU A 127 11.46 -5.18 -10.31
CA LEU A 127 10.38 -4.21 -10.38
C LEU A 127 9.72 -4.26 -11.76
N SER A 128 8.40 -4.20 -11.76
CA SER A 128 7.58 -3.94 -12.94
C SER A 128 6.68 -2.74 -12.67
N MET A 129 6.51 -1.87 -13.64
CA MET A 129 5.60 -0.74 -13.60
C MET A 129 4.80 -0.73 -14.90
N GLN A 130 3.48 -0.80 -14.79
CA GLN A 130 2.58 -0.88 -15.95
C GLN A 130 1.37 0.02 -15.72
N HIS A 131 0.87 0.63 -16.78
CA HIS A 131 -0.41 1.33 -16.71
C HIS A 131 -1.52 0.34 -16.32
N ALA A 132 -2.43 0.76 -15.44
CA ALA A 132 -3.46 -0.13 -14.89
C ALA A 132 -4.32 -0.80 -15.98
N ALA A 133 -4.67 -0.07 -17.04
CA ALA A 133 -5.43 -0.62 -18.16
C ALA A 133 -4.70 -1.76 -18.89
N ILE A 134 -3.38 -1.69 -19.00
CA ILE A 134 -2.56 -2.76 -19.62
C ILE A 134 -2.52 -3.97 -18.69
N PHE A 135 -2.30 -3.72 -17.40
CA PHE A 135 -2.30 -4.77 -16.39
C PHE A 135 -3.62 -5.53 -16.36
N GLU A 136 -4.74 -4.81 -16.36
CA GLU A 136 -6.08 -5.41 -16.42
C GLU A 136 -6.32 -6.20 -17.71
N ALA A 137 -5.92 -5.67 -18.87
CA ALA A 137 -6.09 -6.34 -20.14
C ALA A 137 -5.37 -7.69 -20.18
N ILE A 138 -4.14 -7.76 -19.64
CA ILE A 138 -3.36 -9.00 -19.58
C ILE A 138 -4.00 -10.01 -18.63
N HIS A 139 -4.58 -9.56 -17.51
CA HIS A 139 -5.16 -10.45 -16.51
C HIS A 139 -6.62 -10.82 -16.78
N ARG A 140 -7.36 -10.01 -17.57
CA ARG A 140 -8.72 -10.34 -18.04
C ARG A 140 -8.71 -11.37 -19.19
N VAL A 141 -7.61 -11.59 -19.87
CA VAL A 141 -7.45 -12.72 -20.80
C VAL A 141 -7.28 -14.01 -19.98
N ARG A 142 -8.23 -14.28 -19.11
CA ARG A 142 -8.46 -15.61 -18.56
C ARG A 142 -9.65 -16.22 -19.26
N VAL A 143 -9.30 -16.97 -20.28
CA VAL A 143 -9.74 -18.33 -20.56
C VAL A 143 -11.25 -18.49 -20.66
N VAL A 144 -11.61 -18.59 -21.84
CA VAL A 144 -12.63 -19.58 -22.24
C VAL A 144 -12.10 -20.99 -21.91
#